data_606d9be696510802018be97270dac974
#
_entry.id   606d9be696510802018be97270dac974
#
_cell.length_a   1.000
_cell.length_b   1.000
_cell.length_c   1.000
_cell.angle_alpha   90.00
_cell.angle_beta   90.00
_cell.angle_gamma   90.00
#
_symmetry.space_group_name_H-M   'P 1'
#
loop_
_entity.id
_entity.type
_entity.pdbx_description
1 polymer ?
#
loop_
_entity_poly.entity_id
_entity_poly.type
_entity_poly.pdbx_seq_one_letter_code
_entity_poly.pdbx_strand_id
1 'polypeptide(L)'
;MDNDNKLQIGIRISAEDKTITAGVQGDQDAITKFFNGIVPDFIKDGVGILSDQVKLWRWINQVNIITKAQKIIEESGLDKKQIPLKVLVPIIQNSSLEQDENMQNKWANMLANAVTGNVEVSPNYAAILNELSPIEVSILDKIYQEVNKEADYQKRKSFQFDTNKLKAMLNITEEKMDLIIENLYRLNLLHAPAGHGIAVGEYKSALRTTKIFEFTTLGYEFVKACNWNK
;
A
#
# COMPACT_ATOMS: atom_id res chain seq x y z
N MET A 1 15.82 -10.33 -28.75
CA MET A 1 15.92 -11.62 -28.04
C MET A 1 15.43 -11.35 -26.64
N ASP A 2 14.11 -11.43 -26.51
CA ASP A 2 13.42 -11.20 -25.24
C ASP A 2 13.64 -12.41 -24.34
N ASN A 3 14.32 -12.19 -23.23
CA ASN A 3 14.48 -13.19 -22.19
C ASN A 3 13.39 -12.94 -21.14
N ASP A 4 12.18 -13.45 -21.44
CA ASP A 4 11.09 -13.60 -20.49
C ASP A 4 11.56 -14.53 -19.36
N ASN A 5 12.11 -13.95 -18.31
CA ASN A 5 12.43 -14.65 -17.08
C ASN A 5 11.12 -14.90 -16.30
N LYS A 6 10.29 -15.83 -16.84
CA LYS A 6 9.13 -16.35 -16.12
C LYS A 6 9.62 -17.09 -14.90
N LEU A 7 9.26 -16.57 -13.72
CA LEU A 7 9.40 -17.26 -12.44
C LEU A 7 8.79 -18.67 -12.57
N GLN A 8 9.60 -19.70 -12.64
CA GLN A 8 9.14 -21.09 -12.54
C GLN A 8 9.17 -21.48 -11.06
N ILE A 9 8.00 -21.47 -10.44
CA ILE A 9 7.81 -22.03 -9.09
C ILE A 9 7.78 -23.55 -9.25
N GLY A 10 8.87 -24.21 -8.94
CA GLY A 10 8.95 -25.67 -8.88
C GLY A 10 8.58 -26.16 -7.49
N ILE A 11 7.37 -26.72 -7.32
CA ILE A 11 6.98 -27.43 -6.10
C ILE A 11 7.49 -28.86 -6.18
N ARG A 12 8.43 -29.25 -5.33
CA ARG A 12 8.80 -30.67 -5.12
C ARG A 12 8.16 -31.17 -3.82
N ILE A 13 7.30 -32.18 -3.96
CA ILE A 13 6.75 -32.89 -2.82
C ILE A 13 7.59 -34.14 -2.61
N SER A 14 8.33 -34.24 -1.51
CA SER A 14 8.97 -35.47 -1.10
C SER A 14 7.99 -36.30 -0.25
N ALA A 15 7.70 -37.51 -0.68
CA ALA A 15 6.74 -38.42 -0.02
C ALA A 15 7.27 -39.01 1.30
N GLU A 16 8.58 -38.91 1.59
CA GLU A 16 9.20 -39.53 2.77
C GLU A 16 9.23 -38.63 4.01
N ASP A 17 9.22 -37.29 3.86
CA ASP A 17 9.40 -36.38 5.02
C ASP A 17 8.22 -35.45 5.32
N LYS A 18 7.11 -35.53 4.63
CA LYS A 18 5.97 -34.57 4.76
C LYS A 18 6.36 -33.09 4.75
N THR A 19 7.52 -32.74 4.20
CA THR A 19 8.03 -31.37 4.06
C THR A 19 7.83 -30.89 2.64
N ILE A 20 7.09 -29.80 2.49
CA ILE A 20 6.97 -29.08 1.21
C ILE A 20 8.17 -28.14 1.14
N THR A 21 9.17 -28.50 0.35
CA THR A 21 10.25 -27.56 0.01
C THR A 21 9.82 -26.78 -1.23
N ALA A 22 9.37 -25.57 -1.07
CA ALA A 22 9.21 -24.64 -2.17
C ALA A 22 10.63 -24.25 -2.65
N GLY A 23 11.06 -24.83 -3.77
CA GLY A 23 12.34 -24.51 -4.38
C GLY A 23 12.28 -23.15 -5.08
N VAL A 24 12.31 -22.06 -4.33
CA VAL A 24 12.49 -20.70 -4.84
C VAL A 24 13.96 -20.34 -4.61
N GLN A 25 14.85 -20.99 -5.32
CA GLN A 25 16.30 -20.82 -5.12
C GLN A 25 16.80 -19.45 -5.63
N GLY A 26 16.07 -18.80 -6.57
CA GLY A 26 16.37 -17.44 -7.03
C GLY A 26 15.90 -16.34 -6.10
N ASP A 27 14.89 -16.60 -5.29
CA ASP A 27 14.24 -15.57 -4.46
C ASP A 27 14.88 -15.40 -3.07
N GLN A 28 15.56 -16.41 -2.54
CA GLN A 28 16.29 -16.30 -1.27
C GLN A 28 17.43 -15.29 -1.36
N ASP A 29 18.13 -15.24 -2.49
CA ASP A 29 19.21 -14.29 -2.72
C ASP A 29 18.68 -12.86 -2.86
N ALA A 30 17.55 -12.67 -3.54
CA ALA A 30 16.88 -11.38 -3.69
C ALA A 30 16.37 -10.86 -2.33
N ILE A 31 15.76 -11.72 -1.53
CA ILE A 31 15.27 -11.39 -0.19
C ILE A 31 16.43 -11.05 0.74
N THR A 32 17.49 -11.87 0.74
CA THR A 32 18.69 -11.61 1.54
C THR A 32 19.32 -10.28 1.14
N LYS A 33 19.45 -9.99 -0.15
CA LYS A 33 19.95 -8.70 -0.64
C LYS A 33 19.03 -7.54 -0.24
N PHE A 34 17.71 -7.75 -0.25
CA PHE A 34 16.77 -6.72 0.18
C PHE A 34 16.96 -6.33 1.64
N PHE A 35 17.00 -7.34 2.53
CA PHE A 35 17.13 -7.10 3.97
C PHE A 35 18.55 -6.70 4.43
N ASN A 36 19.57 -6.92 3.61
CA ASN A 36 20.92 -6.44 3.91
C ASN A 36 20.95 -4.91 4.01
N GLY A 37 21.37 -4.41 5.18
CA GLY A 37 21.45 -2.99 5.49
C GLY A 37 20.13 -2.34 5.93
N ILE A 38 19.00 -3.09 5.91
CA ILE A 38 17.68 -2.58 6.32
C ILE A 38 17.32 -3.05 7.74
N VAL A 39 17.67 -4.27 8.09
CA VAL A 39 17.42 -4.88 9.41
C VAL A 39 18.71 -5.18 10.16
N PRO A 40 18.71 -5.10 11.50
CA PRO A 40 19.82 -5.55 12.31
C PRO A 40 20.13 -7.04 12.09
N ASP A 41 21.43 -7.43 12.14
CA ASP A 41 21.89 -8.79 11.81
C ASP A 41 21.25 -9.89 12.65
N PHE A 42 20.87 -9.61 13.90
CA PHE A 42 20.25 -10.61 14.78
C PHE A 42 18.85 -11.08 14.37
N ILE A 43 18.22 -10.43 13.39
CA ILE A 43 16.88 -10.81 12.89
C ILE A 43 16.98 -11.76 11.69
N LYS A 44 18.14 -11.84 11.04
CA LYS A 44 18.35 -12.63 9.82
C LYS A 44 18.22 -14.15 10.04
N ASP A 45 18.41 -14.64 11.26
CA ASP A 45 18.44 -16.08 11.56
C ASP A 45 17.05 -16.69 11.86
N GLY A 46 15.97 -15.89 11.82
CA GLY A 46 14.63 -16.27 12.31
C GLY A 46 13.61 -16.68 11.26
N VAL A 47 13.99 -16.90 10.00
CA VAL A 47 13.02 -17.30 8.95
C VAL A 47 12.75 -18.81 9.04
N GLY A 48 11.93 -19.20 10.01
CA GLY A 48 11.48 -20.58 10.18
C GLY A 48 10.63 -21.07 9.01
N ILE A 49 10.91 -22.28 8.56
CA ILE A 49 10.22 -22.98 7.45
C ILE A 49 8.75 -23.22 7.82
N LEU A 50 7.88 -22.92 6.91
CA LEU A 50 6.44 -22.80 7.10
C LEU A 50 5.72 -24.02 6.51
N SER A 51 4.93 -24.72 7.32
CA SER A 51 4.39 -26.06 7.01
C SER A 51 2.93 -26.09 6.53
N ASP A 52 2.29 -24.97 6.21
CA ASP A 52 0.92 -24.98 5.70
C ASP A 52 0.70 -24.07 4.49
N GLN A 53 -0.38 -24.31 3.75
CA GLN A 53 -0.68 -23.66 2.49
C GLN A 53 -0.89 -22.13 2.63
N VAL A 54 -1.45 -21.69 3.76
CA VAL A 54 -1.68 -20.27 4.03
C VAL A 54 -0.33 -19.56 4.27
N LYS A 55 0.60 -20.22 4.93
CA LYS A 55 1.94 -19.69 5.16
C LYS A 55 2.70 -19.58 3.84
N LEU A 56 2.55 -20.56 2.95
CA LEU A 56 3.16 -20.53 1.62
C LEU A 56 2.62 -19.35 0.79
N TRP A 57 1.30 -19.12 0.79
CA TRP A 57 0.71 -17.98 0.09
C TRP A 57 1.18 -16.64 0.65
N ARG A 58 1.24 -16.52 1.98
CA ARG A 58 1.79 -15.33 2.63
C ARG A 58 3.23 -15.08 2.19
N TRP A 59 4.04 -16.14 2.16
CA TRP A 59 5.42 -16.06 1.73
C TRP A 59 5.53 -15.58 0.27
N ILE A 60 4.78 -16.19 -0.65
CA ILE A 60 4.77 -15.81 -2.06
C ILE A 60 4.41 -14.33 -2.24
N ASN A 61 3.35 -13.86 -1.57
CA ASN A 61 2.94 -12.47 -1.64
C ASN A 61 4.02 -11.51 -1.08
N GLN A 62 4.62 -11.87 0.05
CA GLN A 62 5.72 -11.09 0.63
C GLN A 62 6.92 -11.01 -0.32
N VAL A 63 7.32 -12.12 -0.91
CA VAL A 63 8.40 -12.18 -1.92
C VAL A 63 8.09 -11.27 -3.10
N ASN A 64 6.88 -11.38 -3.67
CA ASN A 64 6.47 -10.55 -4.80
C ASN A 64 6.56 -9.06 -4.48
N ILE A 65 6.06 -8.65 -3.31
CA ILE A 65 6.06 -7.25 -2.88
C ILE A 65 7.50 -6.75 -2.64
N ILE A 66 8.33 -7.56 -1.98
CA ILE A 66 9.75 -7.25 -1.74
C ILE A 66 10.51 -7.12 -3.07
N THR A 67 10.29 -8.02 -4.02
CA THR A 67 10.93 -7.99 -5.34
C THR A 67 10.51 -6.75 -6.13
N LYS A 68 9.23 -6.39 -6.11
CA LYS A 68 8.73 -5.15 -6.72
C LYS A 68 9.38 -3.91 -6.07
N ALA A 69 9.46 -3.87 -4.74
CA ALA A 69 10.10 -2.76 -4.02
C ALA A 69 11.59 -2.66 -4.33
N GLN A 70 12.30 -3.79 -4.37
CA GLN A 70 13.71 -3.83 -4.74
C GLN A 70 13.95 -3.27 -6.14
N LYS A 71 13.14 -3.67 -7.13
CA LYS A 71 13.23 -3.13 -8.49
C LYS A 71 13.06 -1.61 -8.51
N ILE A 72 12.08 -1.08 -7.79
CA ILE A 72 11.86 0.37 -7.66
C ILE A 72 13.11 1.06 -7.10
N ILE A 73 13.69 0.51 -6.03
CA ILE A 73 14.88 1.07 -5.39
C ILE A 73 16.08 1.07 -6.34
N GLU A 74 16.33 -0.06 -7.01
CA GLU A 74 17.43 -0.20 -7.97
C GLU A 74 17.29 0.78 -9.14
N GLU A 75 16.10 0.90 -9.71
CA GLU A 75 15.81 1.84 -10.81
C GLU A 75 15.88 3.32 -10.38
N SER A 76 15.70 3.60 -9.09
CA SER A 76 15.77 4.97 -8.55
C SER A 76 17.18 5.49 -8.37
N GLY A 77 18.15 4.59 -8.17
CA GLY A 77 19.52 4.93 -7.80
C GLY A 77 19.68 5.50 -6.39
N LEU A 78 18.64 5.41 -5.54
CA LEU A 78 18.68 5.89 -4.16
C LEU A 78 19.28 4.84 -3.22
N ASP A 79 20.02 5.32 -2.22
CA ASP A 79 20.61 4.46 -1.20
C ASP A 79 19.55 3.92 -0.24
N LYS A 80 19.76 2.68 0.21
CA LYS A 80 18.95 2.05 1.25
C LYS A 80 19.33 2.59 2.62
N LYS A 81 18.33 2.88 3.46
CA LYS A 81 18.48 3.33 4.84
C LYS A 81 17.90 2.31 5.81
N GLN A 82 18.44 2.27 7.02
CA GLN A 82 17.79 1.53 8.10
C GLN A 82 16.43 2.15 8.42
N ILE A 83 15.41 1.30 8.49
CA ILE A 83 14.06 1.72 8.88
C ILE A 83 13.67 1.11 10.21
N PRO A 84 12.89 1.83 11.04
CA PRO A 84 12.40 1.29 12.31
C PRO A 84 11.53 0.05 12.09
N LEU A 85 11.71 -0.98 12.92
CA LEU A 85 10.90 -2.21 12.84
C LEU A 85 9.39 -1.95 12.97
N LYS A 86 9.00 -0.92 13.71
CA LYS A 86 7.59 -0.49 13.82
C LYS A 86 6.98 -0.02 12.51
N VAL A 87 7.80 0.30 11.49
CA VAL A 87 7.36 0.62 10.12
C VAL A 87 7.46 -0.63 9.25
N LEU A 88 8.61 -1.31 9.25
CA LEU A 88 8.87 -2.48 8.39
C LEU A 88 7.91 -3.64 8.69
N VAL A 89 7.80 -4.04 9.96
CA VAL A 89 7.06 -5.24 10.35
C VAL A 89 5.59 -5.17 9.96
N PRO A 90 4.84 -4.08 10.24
CA PRO A 90 3.46 -3.96 9.77
C PRO A 90 3.31 -3.99 8.25
N ILE A 91 4.23 -3.39 7.48
CA ILE A 91 4.19 -3.45 6.01
C ILE A 91 4.27 -4.91 5.54
N ILE A 92 5.26 -5.66 6.01
CA ILE A 92 5.47 -7.06 5.61
C ILE A 92 4.33 -7.97 6.08
N GLN A 93 3.83 -7.78 7.31
CA GLN A 93 2.76 -8.62 7.85
C GLN A 93 1.42 -8.36 7.17
N ASN A 94 1.00 -7.10 7.04
CA ASN A 94 -0.30 -6.76 6.47
C ASN A 94 -0.37 -7.05 4.97
N SER A 95 0.73 -6.84 4.25
CA SER A 95 0.79 -7.13 2.81
C SER A 95 0.79 -8.62 2.47
N SER A 96 1.02 -9.50 3.45
CA SER A 96 1.22 -10.94 3.23
C SER A 96 0.00 -11.67 2.64
N LEU A 97 -1.20 -11.15 2.80
CA LEU A 97 -2.44 -11.73 2.27
C LEU A 97 -2.95 -10.99 1.01
N GLU A 98 -2.23 -10.00 0.54
CA GLU A 98 -2.65 -9.21 -0.61
C GLU A 98 -2.45 -9.97 -1.93
N GLN A 99 -3.55 -10.16 -2.69
CA GLN A 99 -3.55 -10.85 -3.96
C GLN A 99 -3.82 -9.92 -5.16
N ASP A 100 -4.40 -8.75 -4.90
CA ASP A 100 -4.63 -7.76 -5.96
C ASP A 100 -3.30 -7.13 -6.37
N GLU A 101 -2.99 -7.15 -7.67
CA GLU A 101 -1.71 -6.68 -8.19
C GLU A 101 -1.51 -5.18 -7.97
N ASN A 102 -2.56 -4.37 -8.11
CA ASN A 102 -2.48 -2.93 -7.88
C ASN A 102 -2.20 -2.63 -6.41
N MET A 103 -2.86 -3.37 -5.51
CA MET A 103 -2.61 -3.24 -4.07
C MET A 103 -1.18 -3.69 -3.71
N GLN A 104 -0.69 -4.79 -4.29
CA GLN A 104 0.71 -5.20 -4.14
C GLN A 104 1.68 -4.12 -4.59
N ASN A 105 1.37 -3.40 -5.67
CA ASN A 105 2.19 -2.26 -6.11
C ASN A 105 2.18 -1.11 -5.08
N LYS A 106 1.05 -0.85 -4.41
CA LYS A 106 0.99 0.14 -3.33
C LYS A 106 1.85 -0.25 -2.13
N TRP A 107 1.79 -1.53 -1.73
CA TRP A 107 2.66 -2.07 -0.69
C TRP A 107 4.14 -1.97 -1.06
N ALA A 108 4.50 -2.29 -2.30
CA ALA A 108 5.87 -2.19 -2.80
C ALA A 108 6.37 -0.74 -2.82
N ASN A 109 5.54 0.20 -3.27
CA ASN A 109 5.86 1.63 -3.26
C ASN A 109 6.08 2.15 -1.83
N MET A 110 5.18 1.80 -0.91
CA MET A 110 5.30 2.17 0.51
C MET A 110 6.60 1.63 1.11
N LEU A 111 6.94 0.36 0.83
CA LEU A 111 8.17 -0.26 1.29
C LEU A 111 9.41 0.41 0.70
N ALA A 112 9.40 0.69 -0.61
CA ALA A 112 10.50 1.38 -1.28
C ALA A 112 10.72 2.80 -0.74
N ASN A 113 9.64 3.56 -0.53
CA ASN A 113 9.69 4.90 0.08
C ASN A 113 10.26 4.84 1.50
N ALA A 114 9.83 3.87 2.32
CA ALA A 114 10.34 3.69 3.67
C ALA A 114 11.84 3.39 3.68
N VAL A 115 12.31 2.51 2.78
CA VAL A 115 13.71 2.07 2.69
C VAL A 115 14.63 3.16 2.17
N THR A 116 14.20 3.95 1.19
CA THR A 116 15.02 5.02 0.61
C THR A 116 14.90 6.33 1.38
N GLY A 117 13.81 6.51 2.12
CA GLY A 117 13.46 7.81 2.74
C GLY A 117 13.09 8.86 1.69
N ASN A 118 12.69 8.46 0.48
CA ASN A 118 12.18 9.36 -0.57
C ASN A 118 10.89 10.07 -0.12
N VAL A 119 10.00 9.30 0.54
CA VAL A 119 8.82 9.84 1.23
C VAL A 119 8.80 9.28 2.64
N GLU A 120 8.41 10.10 3.61
CA GLU A 120 8.24 9.66 5.00
C GLU A 120 7.06 8.68 5.10
N VAL A 121 7.32 7.52 5.71
CA VAL A 121 6.30 6.49 5.93
C VAL A 121 6.00 6.37 7.42
N SER A 122 4.80 6.75 7.81
CA SER A 122 4.34 6.64 9.20
C SER A 122 3.98 5.19 9.56
N PRO A 123 4.21 4.76 10.82
CA PRO A 123 3.90 3.40 11.27
C PRO A 123 2.44 2.96 11.08
N ASN A 124 1.49 3.90 11.07
CA ASN A 124 0.06 3.61 10.90
C ASN A 124 -0.36 3.42 9.43
N TYR A 125 0.48 3.76 8.45
CA TYR A 125 0.11 3.66 7.03
C TYR A 125 -0.16 2.23 6.58
N ALA A 126 0.58 1.27 7.11
CA ALA A 126 0.34 -0.14 6.82
C ALA A 126 -1.05 -0.60 7.30
N ALA A 127 -1.50 -0.13 8.48
CA ALA A 127 -2.84 -0.44 8.98
C ALA A 127 -3.92 0.20 8.10
N ILE A 128 -3.74 1.46 7.71
CA ILE A 128 -4.66 2.17 6.81
C ILE A 128 -4.77 1.43 5.46
N LEU A 129 -3.65 1.09 4.82
CA LEU A 129 -3.67 0.39 3.53
C LEU A 129 -4.37 -0.98 3.60
N ASN A 130 -4.18 -1.69 4.72
CA ASN A 130 -4.82 -2.99 4.96
C ASN A 130 -6.35 -2.92 5.12
N GLU A 131 -6.89 -1.76 5.49
CA GLU A 131 -8.33 -1.54 5.63
C GLU A 131 -8.98 -1.03 4.33
N LEU A 132 -8.20 -0.71 3.31
CA LEU A 132 -8.71 -0.19 2.04
C LEU A 132 -8.94 -1.29 1.00
N SER A 133 -10.04 -1.20 0.30
CA SER A 133 -10.31 -1.99 -0.90
C SER A 133 -9.61 -1.41 -2.14
N PRO A 134 -9.39 -2.21 -3.21
CA PRO A 134 -8.77 -1.72 -4.45
C PRO A 134 -9.51 -0.54 -5.08
N ILE A 135 -10.84 -0.48 -4.96
CA ILE A 135 -11.63 0.64 -5.51
C ILE A 135 -11.41 1.93 -4.71
N GLU A 136 -11.30 1.85 -3.38
CA GLU A 136 -10.99 3.01 -2.53
C GLU A 136 -9.61 3.57 -2.84
N VAL A 137 -8.61 2.70 -3.00
CA VAL A 137 -7.27 3.10 -3.42
C VAL A 137 -7.28 3.74 -4.81
N SER A 138 -8.03 3.19 -5.76
CA SER A 138 -8.18 3.79 -7.09
C SER A 138 -8.81 5.18 -7.04
N ILE A 139 -9.78 5.42 -6.16
CA ILE A 139 -10.39 6.74 -5.94
C ILE A 139 -9.37 7.71 -5.36
N LEU A 140 -8.66 7.30 -4.32
CA LEU A 140 -7.60 8.12 -3.69
C LEU A 140 -6.51 8.49 -4.70
N ASP A 141 -6.08 7.55 -5.55
CA ASP A 141 -5.10 7.83 -6.60
C ASP A 141 -5.59 8.87 -7.61
N LYS A 142 -6.85 8.78 -8.05
CA LYS A 142 -7.44 9.75 -8.99
C LYS A 142 -7.48 11.15 -8.37
N ILE A 143 -7.91 11.24 -7.12
CA ILE A 143 -7.93 12.52 -6.39
C ILE A 143 -6.50 13.05 -6.25
N TYR A 144 -5.56 12.20 -5.84
CA TYR A 144 -4.16 12.57 -5.67
C TYR A 144 -3.52 13.10 -6.96
N GLN A 145 -3.78 12.45 -8.10
CA GLN A 145 -3.28 12.88 -9.39
C GLN A 145 -3.76 14.30 -9.76
N GLU A 146 -5.01 14.63 -9.44
CA GLU A 146 -5.54 15.99 -9.69
C GLU A 146 -4.95 17.02 -8.71
N VAL A 147 -4.93 16.68 -7.42
CA VAL A 147 -4.38 17.55 -6.37
C VAL A 147 -2.88 17.82 -6.58
N ASN A 148 -2.13 16.81 -7.03
CA ASN A 148 -0.68 16.92 -7.21
C ASN A 148 -0.27 17.78 -8.43
N LYS A 149 -1.21 18.15 -9.30
CA LYS A 149 -0.97 19.16 -10.35
C LYS A 149 -0.76 20.56 -9.78
N GLU A 150 -1.28 20.83 -8.59
CA GLU A 150 -1.11 22.09 -7.90
C GLU A 150 0.26 22.16 -7.21
N ALA A 151 1.09 23.13 -7.62
CA ALA A 151 2.41 23.33 -7.01
C ALA A 151 2.31 23.96 -5.62
N ASP A 152 1.30 24.79 -5.39
CA ASP A 152 1.09 25.52 -4.13
C ASP A 152 0.48 24.62 -3.06
N TYR A 153 1.11 24.58 -1.88
CA TYR A 153 0.67 23.76 -0.75
C TYR A 153 -0.73 24.12 -0.25
N GLN A 154 -1.06 25.42 -0.16
CA GLN A 154 -2.36 25.86 0.34
C GLN A 154 -3.49 25.48 -0.62
N LYS A 155 -3.25 25.61 -1.92
CA LYS A 155 -4.19 25.17 -2.94
C LYS A 155 -4.40 23.67 -2.92
N ARG A 156 -3.32 22.88 -2.74
CA ARG A 156 -3.46 21.42 -2.56
C ARG A 156 -4.33 21.07 -1.37
N LYS A 157 -4.11 21.75 -0.23
CA LYS A 157 -4.86 21.51 1.01
C LYS A 157 -6.34 21.83 0.90
N SER A 158 -6.71 22.83 0.09
CA SER A 158 -8.09 23.26 -0.13
C SER A 158 -8.67 22.77 -1.46
N PHE A 159 -8.04 21.75 -2.08
CA PHE A 159 -8.54 21.20 -3.35
C PHE A 159 -9.79 20.35 -3.11
N GLN A 160 -10.89 20.82 -3.67
CA GLN A 160 -12.19 20.18 -3.52
C GLN A 160 -12.50 19.26 -4.69
N PHE A 161 -13.01 18.08 -4.38
CA PHE A 161 -13.52 17.16 -5.39
C PHE A 161 -14.97 16.78 -5.13
N ASP A 162 -15.68 16.52 -6.23
CA ASP A 162 -17.10 16.18 -6.23
C ASP A 162 -17.27 14.65 -6.39
N THR A 163 -17.91 14.00 -5.42
CA THR A 163 -18.16 12.56 -5.44
C THR A 163 -19.09 12.14 -6.59
N ASN A 164 -19.98 13.01 -7.07
CA ASN A 164 -20.81 12.71 -8.23
C ASN A 164 -19.97 12.54 -9.51
N LYS A 165 -18.91 13.35 -9.68
CA LYS A 165 -17.97 13.19 -10.79
C LYS A 165 -17.23 11.86 -10.70
N LEU A 166 -16.73 11.51 -9.51
CA LEU A 166 -16.04 10.23 -9.28
C LEU A 166 -16.97 9.04 -9.53
N LYS A 167 -18.22 9.12 -9.04
CA LYS A 167 -19.24 8.10 -9.25
C LYS A 167 -19.50 7.85 -10.74
N ALA A 168 -19.67 8.93 -11.52
CA ALA A 168 -19.87 8.84 -12.96
C ALA A 168 -18.66 8.24 -13.70
N MET A 169 -17.44 8.64 -13.32
CA MET A 169 -16.19 8.12 -13.90
C MET A 169 -15.97 6.63 -13.63
N LEU A 170 -16.41 6.15 -12.48
CA LEU A 170 -16.18 4.77 -12.02
C LEU A 170 -17.38 3.84 -12.28
N ASN A 171 -18.50 4.42 -12.75
CA ASN A 171 -19.77 3.70 -13.01
C ASN A 171 -20.24 2.87 -11.79
N ILE A 172 -20.27 3.51 -10.62
CA ILE A 172 -20.71 2.90 -9.36
C ILE A 172 -22.00 3.55 -8.87
N THR A 173 -22.76 2.80 -8.05
CA THR A 173 -24.02 3.30 -7.48
C THR A 173 -23.78 4.33 -6.38
N GLU A 174 -24.83 5.08 -6.03
CA GLU A 174 -24.81 6.07 -4.94
C GLU A 174 -24.45 5.39 -3.61
N GLU A 175 -25.14 4.29 -3.28
CA GLU A 175 -24.94 3.58 -2.03
C GLU A 175 -23.48 3.10 -1.88
N LYS A 176 -22.87 2.63 -2.98
CA LYS A 176 -21.48 2.19 -2.98
C LYS A 176 -20.53 3.36 -2.80
N MET A 177 -20.81 4.51 -3.43
CA MET A 177 -20.02 5.72 -3.23
C MET A 177 -20.12 6.22 -1.79
N ASP A 178 -21.33 6.26 -1.22
CA ASP A 178 -21.53 6.66 0.18
C ASP A 178 -20.74 5.79 1.14
N LEU A 179 -20.78 4.45 0.96
CA LEU A 179 -20.02 3.50 1.77
C LEU A 179 -18.50 3.77 1.69
N ILE A 180 -17.98 4.01 0.48
CA ILE A 180 -16.58 4.34 0.25
C ILE A 180 -16.19 5.62 0.97
N ILE A 181 -16.98 6.68 0.80
CA ILE A 181 -16.71 7.97 1.44
C ILE A 181 -16.77 7.87 2.97
N GLU A 182 -17.77 7.14 3.52
CA GLU A 182 -17.85 6.90 4.96
C GLU A 182 -16.59 6.20 5.49
N ASN A 183 -16.05 5.21 4.76
CA ASN A 183 -14.82 4.53 5.16
C ASN A 183 -13.59 5.44 5.07
N LEU A 184 -13.41 6.17 3.97
CA LEU A 184 -12.30 7.11 3.81
C LEU A 184 -12.33 8.23 4.84
N TYR A 185 -13.54 8.70 5.22
CA TYR A 185 -13.74 9.67 6.29
C TYR A 185 -13.41 9.06 7.66
N ARG A 186 -13.87 7.84 7.96
CA ARG A 186 -13.54 7.10 9.19
C ARG A 186 -12.03 6.94 9.37
N LEU A 187 -11.31 6.65 8.29
CA LEU A 187 -9.85 6.54 8.27
C LEU A 187 -9.14 7.90 8.33
N ASN A 188 -9.90 8.99 8.41
CA ASN A 188 -9.38 10.36 8.42
C ASN A 188 -8.50 10.68 7.18
N LEU A 189 -8.81 10.09 6.04
CA LEU A 189 -8.13 10.38 4.77
C LEU A 189 -8.77 11.56 4.04
N LEU A 190 -10.08 11.74 4.23
CA LEU A 190 -10.88 12.80 3.66
C LEU A 190 -11.62 13.56 4.77
N HIS A 191 -11.98 14.81 4.48
CA HIS A 191 -12.88 15.60 5.32
C HIS A 191 -13.78 16.48 4.46
N ALA A 192 -14.89 16.96 5.05
CA ALA A 192 -15.74 17.97 4.42
C ALA A 192 -15.06 19.35 4.52
N PRO A 193 -15.19 20.21 3.49
CA PRO A 193 -14.65 21.57 3.53
C PRO A 193 -15.23 22.41 4.67
N ALA A 194 -14.46 23.39 5.13
CA ALA A 194 -14.93 24.35 6.12
C ALA A 194 -16.19 25.10 5.59
N GLY A 195 -17.22 25.21 6.42
CA GLY A 195 -18.51 25.80 6.03
C GLY A 195 -19.57 24.81 5.55
N HIS A 196 -19.20 23.56 5.26
CA HIS A 196 -20.12 22.42 5.10
C HIS A 196 -20.21 21.63 6.41
N GLY A 197 -20.07 22.35 7.53
CA GLY A 197 -19.86 21.82 8.85
C GLY A 197 -21.00 20.91 9.31
N ILE A 198 -20.60 19.78 9.81
CA ILE A 198 -21.44 18.82 10.51
C ILE A 198 -21.77 19.44 11.88
N ALA A 199 -23.05 19.72 12.11
CA ALA A 199 -23.49 20.03 13.47
C ALA A 199 -23.21 18.81 14.37
N VAL A 200 -22.55 19.04 15.50
CA VAL A 200 -22.26 18.00 16.51
C VAL A 200 -23.59 17.37 16.92
N GLY A 201 -23.79 16.10 16.60
CA GLY A 201 -25.04 15.36 16.88
C GLY A 201 -25.73 14.76 15.65
N GLU A 202 -25.47 15.25 14.43
CA GLU A 202 -26.07 14.79 13.17
C GLU A 202 -25.06 14.16 12.20
N TYR A 203 -24.02 13.55 12.72
CA TYR A 203 -22.85 13.07 11.99
C TYR A 203 -23.18 12.22 10.76
N LYS A 204 -24.16 11.32 10.88
CA LYS A 204 -24.56 10.42 9.78
C LYS A 204 -25.38 11.10 8.69
N SER A 205 -26.18 12.10 9.04
CA SER A 205 -27.02 12.78 8.05
C SER A 205 -26.23 13.79 7.21
N ALA A 206 -25.23 14.46 7.81
CA ALA A 206 -24.40 15.44 7.12
C ALA A 206 -23.46 14.81 6.09
N LEU A 207 -22.88 13.65 6.37
CA LEU A 207 -22.06 12.91 5.39
C LEU A 207 -22.85 12.50 4.15
N ARG A 208 -24.12 12.14 4.30
CA ARG A 208 -24.99 11.76 3.19
C ARG A 208 -25.38 12.94 2.27
N THR A 209 -25.35 14.15 2.79
CA THR A 209 -25.72 15.36 2.01
C THR A 209 -24.50 16.03 1.38
N THR A 210 -23.33 15.88 1.96
CA THR A 210 -22.09 16.49 1.43
C THR A 210 -21.55 15.67 0.26
N LYS A 211 -21.46 16.30 -0.91
CA LYS A 211 -20.87 15.68 -2.12
C LYS A 211 -19.48 16.22 -2.44
N ILE A 212 -18.96 17.14 -1.62
CA ILE A 212 -17.67 17.79 -1.78
C ILE A 212 -16.77 17.45 -0.62
N PHE A 213 -15.56 17.00 -0.92
CA PHE A 213 -14.55 16.58 0.06
C PHE A 213 -13.17 17.13 -0.31
N GLU A 214 -12.29 17.15 0.68
CA GLU A 214 -10.89 17.53 0.57
C GLU A 214 -10.02 16.42 1.20
N PHE A 215 -8.76 16.32 0.77
CA PHE A 215 -7.80 15.50 1.51
C PHE A 215 -7.52 16.10 2.89
N THR A 216 -7.42 15.24 3.90
CA THR A 216 -6.69 15.60 5.10
C THR A 216 -5.18 15.63 4.79
N THR A 217 -4.39 16.25 5.66
CA THR A 217 -2.91 16.13 5.56
C THR A 217 -2.48 14.68 5.64
N LEU A 218 -3.11 13.88 6.53
CA LEU A 218 -2.85 12.45 6.63
C LEU A 218 -3.16 11.74 5.30
N GLY A 219 -4.32 12.00 4.70
CA GLY A 219 -4.73 11.36 3.46
C GLY A 219 -3.78 11.66 2.30
N TYR A 220 -3.38 12.92 2.13
CA TYR A 220 -2.43 13.31 1.10
C TYR A 220 -1.06 12.62 1.27
N GLU A 221 -0.47 12.70 2.47
CA GLU A 221 0.86 12.09 2.73
C GLU A 221 0.81 10.56 2.69
N PHE A 222 -0.31 9.94 3.12
CA PHE A 222 -0.52 8.50 2.98
C PHE A 222 -0.54 8.06 1.51
N VAL A 223 -1.33 8.73 0.66
CA VAL A 223 -1.40 8.37 -0.77
C VAL A 223 -0.06 8.62 -1.46
N LYS A 224 0.64 9.70 -1.10
CA LYS A 224 2.00 9.98 -1.56
C LYS A 224 2.96 8.86 -1.20
N ALA A 225 2.88 8.32 0.03
CA ALA A 225 3.72 7.20 0.47
C ALA A 225 3.40 5.88 -0.25
N CYS A 226 2.14 5.69 -0.70
CA CYS A 226 1.70 4.54 -1.50
C CYS A 226 2.00 4.69 -3.00
N ASN A 227 2.57 5.81 -3.45
CA ASN A 227 2.95 6.06 -4.82
C ASN A 227 4.46 6.32 -4.92
N TRP A 228 5.06 5.80 -6.00
CA TRP A 228 6.45 6.11 -6.30
C TRP A 228 6.50 7.30 -7.25
N ASN A 229 6.98 8.44 -6.76
CA ASN A 229 7.20 9.63 -7.57
C ASN A 229 8.72 9.83 -7.73
N LYS A 230 9.18 9.81 -8.97
CA LYS A 230 10.58 10.17 -9.31
C LYS A 230 10.77 11.67 -9.21
#